data_6aaf9edf6e33d9a5fd6577c95e2f54aa
#
_entry.id   6aaf9edf6e33d9a5fd6577c95e2f54aa
#
_cell.length_a   1.000
_cell.length_b   1.000
_cell.length_c   1.000
_cell.angle_alpha   90.00
_cell.angle_beta   90.00
_cell.angle_gamma   90.00
#
_symmetry.space_group_name_H-M   'P 1'
#
loop_
_entity.id
_entity.type
_entity.pdbx_description
1 polymer ?
#
loop_
_entity_poly.entity_id
_entity_poly.type
_entity_poly.pdbx_seq_one_letter_code
_entity_poly.pdbx_strand_id
1 'polypeptide(L)'
;MAARAARGVCMQAQSHPLELFFQQAVRNSYEGKLGLNDPDVTAYVARLLCEFSESENLYKVRDEVGRPIAELNELIAASDPVHGSAPSFDAERALRKHIGDYALFVAGMYPEAVGSERRMRRHQPSLSELICAGKESYFIVSQFNLAEYEQEAPLFARLSDRFERCILGLTLVREELGPRKPLMLPPSVN
;
A
#
# COMPACT_ATOMS: atom_id res chain seq x y z
N MET A 1 -6.38 52.40 -22.35
CA MET A 1 -6.58 51.71 -21.05
C MET A 1 -6.37 50.23 -21.29
N ALA A 2 -5.27 49.67 -20.87
CA ALA A 2 -4.80 48.36 -21.18
C ALA A 2 -5.32 47.34 -20.14
N ALA A 3 -6.12 46.37 -20.57
CA ALA A 3 -6.51 45.23 -19.75
C ALA A 3 -5.37 44.20 -19.74
N ARG A 4 -4.77 44.01 -18.57
CA ARG A 4 -3.65 43.11 -18.30
C ARG A 4 -4.23 41.70 -18.06
N ALA A 5 -4.10 40.83 -19.05
CA ALA A 5 -4.44 39.43 -18.94
C ALA A 5 -3.48 38.75 -17.95
N ALA A 6 -4.02 38.30 -16.82
CA ALA A 6 -3.31 37.43 -15.88
C ALA A 6 -3.18 36.04 -16.50
N ARG A 7 -1.98 35.67 -16.92
CA ARG A 7 -1.63 34.29 -17.27
C ARG A 7 -1.56 33.48 -15.99
N GLY A 8 -2.56 32.63 -15.77
CA GLY A 8 -2.47 31.57 -14.77
C GLY A 8 -1.35 30.62 -15.19
N VAL A 9 -0.26 30.65 -14.46
CA VAL A 9 0.80 29.64 -14.54
C VAL A 9 0.24 28.39 -13.91
N CYS A 10 -0.15 27.42 -14.76
CA CYS A 10 -0.45 26.06 -14.34
C CYS A 10 0.87 25.49 -13.84
N MET A 11 1.05 25.42 -12.53
CA MET A 11 2.15 24.67 -11.90
C MET A 11 1.91 23.21 -12.24
N GLN A 12 2.56 22.72 -13.30
CA GLN A 12 2.76 21.30 -13.53
C GLN A 12 3.55 20.78 -12.34
N ALA A 13 2.91 19.97 -11.49
CA ALA A 13 3.61 19.20 -10.48
C ALA A 13 4.64 18.34 -11.23
N GLN A 14 5.93 18.67 -11.06
CA GLN A 14 7.02 17.90 -11.63
C GLN A 14 6.99 16.53 -10.93
N SER A 15 6.43 15.52 -11.61
CA SER A 15 6.46 14.15 -11.10
C SER A 15 7.93 13.74 -10.88
N HIS A 16 8.20 13.25 -9.68
CA HIS A 16 9.55 12.83 -9.28
C HIS A 16 10.03 11.74 -10.24
N PRO A 17 11.31 11.75 -10.70
CA PRO A 17 11.83 10.75 -11.65
C PRO A 17 11.57 9.30 -11.23
N LEU A 18 11.59 9.01 -9.93
CA LEU A 18 11.28 7.71 -9.35
C LEU A 18 9.80 7.32 -9.54
N GLU A 19 8.89 8.28 -9.44
CA GLU A 19 7.46 8.04 -9.68
C GLU A 19 7.19 7.67 -11.13
N LEU A 20 7.76 8.39 -12.08
CA LEU A 20 7.65 8.08 -13.51
C LEU A 20 8.23 6.69 -13.84
N PHE A 21 9.34 6.35 -13.22
CA PHE A 21 9.96 5.03 -13.37
C PHE A 21 9.01 3.92 -12.87
N PHE A 22 8.43 4.03 -11.67
CA PHE A 22 7.49 3.06 -11.17
C PHE A 22 6.19 3.04 -11.96
N GLN A 23 5.68 4.19 -12.41
CA GLN A 23 4.51 4.24 -13.30
C GLN A 23 4.73 3.42 -14.58
N GLN A 24 5.89 3.55 -15.20
CA GLN A 24 6.22 2.78 -16.40
C GLN A 24 6.33 1.28 -16.12
N ALA A 25 7.04 0.90 -15.06
CA ALA A 25 7.22 -0.50 -14.67
C ALA A 25 5.91 -1.20 -14.33
N VAL A 26 5.04 -0.53 -13.54
CA VAL A 26 3.73 -1.05 -13.18
C VAL A 26 2.84 -1.15 -14.42
N ARG A 27 2.80 -0.14 -15.28
CA ARG A 27 2.02 -0.17 -16.52
C ARG A 27 2.44 -1.34 -17.42
N ASN A 28 3.73 -1.54 -17.64
CA ASN A 28 4.24 -2.64 -18.47
C ASN A 28 3.80 -4.01 -17.92
N SER A 29 3.85 -4.17 -16.60
CA SER A 29 3.49 -5.44 -15.95
C SER A 29 1.98 -5.65 -15.90
N TYR A 30 1.20 -4.65 -15.50
CA TYR A 30 -0.24 -4.76 -15.30
C TYR A 30 -0.99 -4.78 -16.64
N GLU A 31 -0.79 -3.78 -17.49
CA GLU A 31 -1.47 -3.68 -18.76
C GLU A 31 -0.84 -4.63 -19.81
N GLY A 32 0.50 -4.59 -19.92
CA GLY A 32 1.22 -5.34 -20.95
C GLY A 32 1.26 -6.84 -20.75
N LYS A 33 1.53 -7.32 -19.53
CA LYS A 33 1.69 -8.77 -19.25
C LYS A 33 0.44 -9.42 -18.69
N LEU A 34 -0.31 -8.74 -17.79
CA LEU A 34 -1.48 -9.30 -17.14
C LEU A 34 -2.82 -8.94 -17.81
N GLY A 35 -2.82 -7.98 -18.73
CA GLY A 35 -4.06 -7.45 -19.31
C GLY A 35 -4.98 -6.80 -18.27
N LEU A 36 -4.42 -6.25 -17.18
CA LEU A 36 -5.15 -5.52 -16.16
C LEU A 36 -5.24 -4.03 -16.56
N ASN A 37 -6.23 -3.71 -17.37
CA ASN A 37 -6.45 -2.36 -17.89
C ASN A 37 -7.29 -1.55 -16.90
N ASP A 38 -6.66 -1.05 -15.84
CA ASP A 38 -7.27 -0.18 -14.83
C ASP A 38 -6.28 0.95 -14.47
N PRO A 39 -6.41 2.12 -15.09
CA PRO A 39 -5.45 3.23 -14.90
C PRO A 39 -5.36 3.70 -13.45
N ASP A 40 -6.48 3.68 -12.70
CA ASP A 40 -6.50 4.14 -11.31
C ASP A 40 -5.72 3.17 -10.41
N VAL A 41 -5.94 1.85 -10.59
CA VAL A 41 -5.19 0.81 -9.88
C VAL A 41 -3.72 0.88 -10.24
N THR A 42 -3.38 1.03 -11.53
CA THR A 42 -1.99 1.16 -12.00
C THR A 42 -1.29 2.37 -11.39
N ALA A 43 -1.95 3.53 -11.39
CA ALA A 43 -1.42 4.76 -10.80
C ALA A 43 -1.26 4.65 -9.26
N TYR A 44 -2.24 4.03 -8.60
CA TYR A 44 -2.18 3.80 -7.15
C TYR A 44 -0.99 2.92 -6.75
N VAL A 45 -0.82 1.78 -7.42
CA VAL A 45 0.28 0.85 -7.12
C VAL A 45 1.63 1.46 -7.44
N ALA A 46 1.76 2.28 -8.48
CA ALA A 46 3.00 3.00 -8.76
C ALA A 46 3.37 3.99 -7.64
N ARG A 47 2.38 4.73 -7.11
CA ARG A 47 2.58 5.61 -5.94
C ARG A 47 2.95 4.84 -4.69
N LEU A 48 2.30 3.69 -4.45
CA LEU A 48 2.61 2.80 -3.35
C LEU A 48 4.08 2.34 -3.37
N LEU A 49 4.58 1.95 -4.55
CA LEU A 49 6.00 1.59 -4.72
C LEU A 49 6.93 2.76 -4.44
N CYS A 50 6.56 3.96 -4.86
CA CYS A 50 7.33 5.17 -4.59
C CYS A 50 7.36 5.47 -3.08
N GLU A 51 6.20 5.44 -2.42
CA GLU A 51 6.08 5.68 -0.97
C GLU A 51 6.91 4.66 -0.17
N PHE A 52 6.80 3.38 -0.48
CA PHE A 52 7.49 2.32 0.26
C PHE A 52 8.91 2.04 -0.20
N SER A 53 9.43 2.79 -1.18
CA SER A 53 10.87 2.85 -1.47
C SER A 53 11.66 3.43 -0.30
N GLU A 54 11.02 4.27 0.52
CA GLU A 54 11.51 4.75 1.80
C GLU A 54 11.02 3.83 2.92
N SER A 55 11.94 3.12 3.57
CA SER A 55 11.61 2.13 4.60
C SER A 55 10.85 2.71 5.81
N GLU A 56 10.99 4.00 6.08
CA GLU A 56 10.28 4.70 7.16
C GLU A 56 8.76 4.68 6.93
N ASN A 57 8.32 4.76 5.68
CA ASN A 57 6.91 4.74 5.34
C ASN A 57 6.26 3.37 5.53
N LEU A 58 7.06 2.29 5.46
CA LEU A 58 6.59 0.94 5.70
C LEU A 58 6.23 0.73 7.19
N TYR A 59 6.92 1.44 8.09
CA TYR A 59 6.77 1.34 9.55
C TYR A 59 6.31 2.66 10.18
N LYS A 60 5.46 3.40 9.47
CA LYS A 60 5.01 4.73 9.92
C LYS A 60 4.02 4.69 11.09
N VAL A 61 3.32 3.57 11.28
CA VAL A 61 2.37 3.41 12.38
C VAL A 61 3.14 3.20 13.68
N ARG A 62 2.72 3.91 14.73
CA ARG A 62 3.37 3.86 16.04
C ARG A 62 2.35 3.56 17.13
N ASP A 63 2.80 2.85 18.16
CA ASP A 63 2.03 2.61 19.37
C ASP A 63 1.95 3.88 20.26
N GLU A 64 1.24 3.78 21.38
CA GLU A 64 1.07 4.88 22.34
C GLU A 64 2.39 5.37 22.96
N VAL A 65 3.43 4.54 22.91
CA VAL A 65 4.78 4.85 23.45
C VAL A 65 5.70 5.36 22.34
N GLY A 66 5.20 5.47 21.10
CA GLY A 66 5.95 5.98 19.94
C GLY A 66 6.82 4.93 19.24
N ARG A 67 6.70 3.64 19.56
CA ARG A 67 7.44 2.57 18.89
C ARG A 67 6.75 2.18 17.58
N PRO A 68 7.48 1.90 16.48
CA PRO A 68 6.88 1.47 15.25
C PRO A 68 6.19 0.11 15.43
N ILE A 69 4.94 0.03 14.99
CA ILE A 69 4.19 -1.22 14.91
C ILE A 69 4.58 -1.90 13.60
N ALA A 70 5.25 -3.05 13.72
CA ALA A 70 5.74 -3.81 12.58
C ALA A 70 4.96 -5.12 12.35
N GLU A 71 4.19 -5.57 13.34
CA GLU A 71 3.46 -6.83 13.28
C GLU A 71 2.04 -6.60 12.75
N LEU A 72 1.64 -7.43 11.77
CA LEU A 72 0.32 -7.32 11.13
C LEU A 72 -0.82 -7.43 12.15
N ASN A 73 -0.71 -8.34 13.11
CA ASN A 73 -1.74 -8.56 14.13
C ASN A 73 -1.90 -7.33 15.03
N GLU A 74 -0.80 -6.65 15.37
CA GLU A 74 -0.83 -5.42 16.15
C GLU A 74 -1.48 -4.27 15.34
N LEU A 75 -1.16 -4.17 14.04
CA LEU A 75 -1.79 -3.19 13.15
C LEU A 75 -3.30 -3.42 13.04
N ILE A 76 -3.72 -4.69 12.90
CA ILE A 76 -5.15 -5.06 12.84
C ILE A 76 -5.84 -4.72 14.17
N ALA A 77 -5.23 -5.09 15.29
CA ALA A 77 -5.78 -4.77 16.61
C ALA A 77 -5.89 -3.26 16.85
N ALA A 78 -4.87 -2.49 16.44
CA ALA A 78 -4.89 -1.03 16.54
C ALA A 78 -5.98 -0.39 15.67
N SER A 79 -6.37 -1.03 14.57
CA SER A 79 -7.38 -0.51 13.64
C SER A 79 -8.84 -0.73 14.10
N ASP A 80 -9.08 -1.50 15.16
CA ASP A 80 -10.42 -1.72 15.70
C ASP A 80 -10.95 -0.41 16.32
N PRO A 81 -12.10 0.14 15.84
CA PRO A 81 -12.63 1.39 16.37
C PRO A 81 -13.27 1.27 17.75
N VAL A 82 -13.55 0.05 18.21
CA VAL A 82 -14.22 -0.21 19.49
C VAL A 82 -13.21 -0.61 20.58
N HIS A 83 -12.25 -1.45 20.23
CA HIS A 83 -11.29 -2.04 21.17
C HIS A 83 -9.85 -1.67 20.88
N GLY A 84 -9.57 -1.06 19.72
CA GLY A 84 -8.25 -0.63 19.31
C GLY A 84 -7.92 0.81 19.71
N SER A 85 -6.77 1.27 19.26
CA SER A 85 -6.29 2.64 19.52
C SER A 85 -6.72 3.67 18.47
N ALA A 86 -7.54 3.28 17.48
CA ALA A 86 -8.05 4.20 16.46
C ALA A 86 -9.07 5.17 17.06
N PRO A 87 -8.73 6.46 17.25
CA PRO A 87 -9.58 7.40 17.99
C PRO A 87 -10.77 7.92 17.18
N SER A 88 -10.85 7.61 15.89
CA SER A 88 -11.89 8.09 14.97
C SER A 88 -12.03 7.18 13.76
N PHE A 89 -13.13 7.33 13.02
CA PHE A 89 -13.34 6.65 11.74
C PHE A 89 -12.24 6.99 10.70
N ASP A 90 -11.76 8.23 10.69
CA ASP A 90 -10.67 8.63 9.80
C ASP A 90 -9.35 7.93 10.16
N ALA A 91 -9.09 7.76 11.46
CA ALA A 91 -7.93 7.03 11.94
C ALA A 91 -8.05 5.53 11.61
N GLU A 92 -9.22 4.92 11.79
CA GLU A 92 -9.49 3.55 11.36
C GLU A 92 -9.24 3.39 9.86
N ARG A 93 -9.84 4.25 9.02
CA ARG A 93 -9.66 4.23 7.58
C ARG A 93 -8.19 4.34 7.18
N ALA A 94 -7.47 5.30 7.76
CA ALA A 94 -6.05 5.49 7.48
C ALA A 94 -5.22 4.26 7.84
N LEU A 95 -5.52 3.64 8.97
CA LEU A 95 -4.82 2.45 9.45
C LEU A 95 -5.16 1.23 8.59
N ARG A 96 -6.44 1.02 8.25
CA ARG A 96 -6.88 -0.04 7.32
C ARG A 96 -6.25 0.13 5.93
N LYS A 97 -6.18 1.37 5.42
CA LYS A 97 -5.47 1.66 4.18
C LYS A 97 -4.01 1.23 4.27
N HIS A 98 -3.32 1.59 5.35
CA HIS A 98 -1.92 1.21 5.55
C HIS A 98 -1.73 -0.31 5.64
N ILE A 99 -2.62 -1.05 6.30
CA ILE A 99 -2.58 -2.51 6.35
C ILE A 99 -2.70 -3.11 4.95
N GLY A 100 -3.65 -2.61 4.15
CA GLY A 100 -3.82 -3.03 2.75
C GLY A 100 -2.58 -2.77 1.91
N ASP A 101 -2.02 -1.57 2.02
CA ASP A 101 -0.80 -1.14 1.33
C ASP A 101 0.41 -2.01 1.71
N TYR A 102 0.61 -2.21 3.01
CA TYR A 102 1.68 -3.06 3.55
C TYR A 102 1.56 -4.50 3.06
N ALA A 103 0.37 -5.08 3.17
CA ALA A 103 0.11 -6.44 2.75
C ALA A 103 0.35 -6.64 1.25
N LEU A 104 -0.14 -5.72 0.41
CA LEU A 104 0.05 -5.76 -1.02
C LEU A 104 1.53 -5.65 -1.41
N PHE A 105 2.24 -4.70 -0.80
CA PHE A 105 3.66 -4.48 -1.05
C PHE A 105 4.52 -5.67 -0.63
N VAL A 106 4.34 -6.17 0.59
CA VAL A 106 5.14 -7.29 1.11
C VAL A 106 4.86 -8.57 0.33
N ALA A 107 3.58 -8.89 0.07
CA ALA A 107 3.21 -10.09 -0.69
C ALA A 107 3.72 -10.06 -2.14
N GLY A 108 3.74 -8.88 -2.78
CA GLY A 108 4.18 -8.75 -4.17
C GLY A 108 5.69 -8.60 -4.34
N MET A 109 6.33 -7.82 -3.47
CA MET A 109 7.74 -7.47 -3.62
C MET A 109 8.69 -8.38 -2.82
N TYR A 110 8.21 -9.01 -1.75
CA TYR A 110 9.02 -9.82 -0.82
C TYR A 110 8.34 -11.12 -0.39
N PRO A 111 7.76 -11.93 -1.30
CA PRO A 111 7.04 -13.15 -0.94
C PRO A 111 7.91 -14.16 -0.19
N GLU A 112 9.22 -14.21 -0.46
CA GLU A 112 10.19 -15.03 0.26
C GLU A 112 10.39 -14.58 1.71
N ALA A 113 10.07 -13.33 2.01
CA ALA A 113 10.13 -12.81 3.35
C ALA A 113 8.99 -13.35 4.23
N VAL A 114 7.88 -13.78 3.65
CA VAL A 114 6.65 -14.18 4.35
C VAL A 114 6.62 -15.68 4.70
N GLY A 115 7.35 -16.53 4.00
CA GLY A 115 7.28 -18.00 4.16
C GLY A 115 8.46 -18.66 4.87
N SER A 116 9.42 -17.91 5.45
CA SER A 116 10.61 -18.54 6.02
C SER A 116 10.34 -19.22 7.37
N GLU A 117 10.93 -20.42 7.57
CA GLU A 117 10.82 -21.18 8.84
C GLU A 117 11.24 -20.37 10.08
N ARG A 118 12.15 -19.41 9.92
CA ARG A 118 12.57 -18.51 11.00
C ARG A 118 11.43 -17.58 11.45
N ARG A 119 10.46 -17.29 10.56
CA ARG A 119 9.31 -16.44 10.84
C ARG A 119 8.14 -17.19 11.44
N MET A 120 7.92 -18.45 11.07
CA MET A 120 6.94 -19.32 11.74
C MET A 120 7.21 -19.41 13.25
N ARG A 121 8.48 -19.40 13.66
CA ARG A 121 8.87 -19.38 15.09
C ARG A 121 8.59 -18.06 15.79
N ARG A 122 8.31 -16.98 15.05
CA ARG A 122 8.07 -15.63 15.58
C ARG A 122 6.61 -15.17 15.46
N HIS A 123 5.67 -16.08 15.24
CA HIS A 123 4.23 -15.77 15.08
C HIS A 123 3.94 -14.75 13.94
N GLN A 124 4.80 -14.69 12.94
CA GLN A 124 4.57 -13.80 11.80
C GLN A 124 3.55 -14.41 10.84
N PRO A 125 2.70 -13.58 10.21
CA PRO A 125 1.62 -14.05 9.36
C PRO A 125 2.14 -14.85 8.16
N SER A 126 1.40 -15.88 7.79
CA SER A 126 1.57 -16.59 6.51
C SER A 126 1.19 -15.68 5.34
N LEU A 127 1.58 -16.09 4.13
CA LEU A 127 1.19 -15.34 2.92
C LEU A 127 -0.33 -15.26 2.77
N SER A 128 -1.05 -16.34 3.10
CA SER A 128 -2.52 -16.36 3.05
C SER A 128 -3.17 -15.41 4.05
N GLU A 129 -2.67 -15.35 5.28
CA GLU A 129 -3.14 -14.41 6.30
C GLU A 129 -2.88 -12.96 5.88
N LEU A 130 -1.70 -12.69 5.31
CA LEU A 130 -1.36 -11.38 4.79
C LEU A 130 -2.29 -10.94 3.65
N ILE A 131 -2.58 -11.85 2.71
CA ILE A 131 -3.52 -11.60 1.60
C ILE A 131 -4.93 -11.34 2.15
N CYS A 132 -5.42 -12.17 3.06
CA CYS A 132 -6.74 -11.99 3.67
C CYS A 132 -6.86 -10.64 4.38
N ALA A 133 -5.87 -10.30 5.21
CA ALA A 133 -5.86 -9.02 5.92
C ALA A 133 -5.81 -7.81 4.97
N GLY A 134 -5.03 -7.90 3.89
CA GLY A 134 -4.95 -6.85 2.88
C GLY A 134 -6.26 -6.63 2.13
N LYS A 135 -6.89 -7.71 1.67
CA LYS A 135 -8.21 -7.68 1.00
C LYS A 135 -9.28 -7.11 1.90
N GLU A 136 -9.40 -7.64 3.11
CA GLU A 136 -10.37 -7.17 4.11
C GLU A 136 -10.16 -5.68 4.41
N SER A 137 -8.92 -5.26 4.59
CA SER A 137 -8.60 -3.86 4.89
C SER A 137 -9.00 -2.93 3.75
N TYR A 138 -8.69 -3.24 2.50
CA TYR A 138 -9.15 -2.45 1.36
C TYR A 138 -10.67 -2.50 1.19
N PHE A 139 -11.31 -3.64 1.47
CA PHE A 139 -12.76 -3.71 1.48
C PHE A 139 -13.36 -2.76 2.51
N ILE A 140 -12.85 -2.76 3.75
CA ILE A 140 -13.29 -1.82 4.80
C ILE A 140 -13.09 -0.37 4.34
N VAL A 141 -11.92 -0.02 3.80
CA VAL A 141 -11.65 1.33 3.26
C VAL A 141 -12.67 1.72 2.19
N SER A 142 -13.09 0.79 1.34
CA SER A 142 -14.11 1.05 0.31
C SER A 142 -15.51 1.33 0.86
N GLN A 143 -15.79 0.97 2.11
CA GLN A 143 -17.07 1.27 2.75
C GLN A 143 -17.17 2.72 3.27
N PHE A 144 -16.04 3.40 3.36
CA PHE A 144 -15.99 4.84 3.61
C PHE A 144 -16.26 5.58 2.30
N ASN A 145 -17.54 5.63 1.89
CA ASN A 145 -17.98 6.14 0.60
C ASN A 145 -18.78 7.45 0.72
N LEU A 146 -18.56 8.22 1.79
CA LEU A 146 -19.22 9.48 2.07
C LEU A 146 -18.20 10.64 2.09
N ALA A 147 -18.69 11.84 1.81
CA ALA A 147 -17.94 13.09 1.85
C ALA A 147 -16.64 13.02 1.00
N GLU A 148 -15.50 13.34 1.59
CA GLU A 148 -14.20 13.39 0.91
C GLU A 148 -13.70 12.04 0.40
N TYR A 149 -14.22 10.92 0.92
CA TYR A 149 -13.79 9.57 0.56
C TYR A 149 -14.59 8.94 -0.59
N GLU A 150 -15.70 9.56 -1.00
CA GLU A 150 -16.60 9.04 -2.04
C GLU A 150 -15.87 8.73 -3.36
N GLN A 151 -14.94 9.58 -3.74
CA GLN A 151 -14.20 9.43 -5.00
C GLN A 151 -13.15 8.30 -4.96
N GLU A 152 -12.60 7.99 -3.79
CA GLU A 152 -11.59 6.96 -3.61
C GLU A 152 -12.17 5.57 -3.33
N ALA A 153 -13.35 5.50 -2.72
CA ALA A 153 -13.98 4.25 -2.31
C ALA A 153 -14.07 3.19 -3.45
N PRO A 154 -14.46 3.55 -4.69
CA PRO A 154 -14.49 2.58 -5.80
C PRO A 154 -13.11 2.01 -6.18
N LEU A 155 -12.04 2.77 -6.00
CA LEU A 155 -10.68 2.30 -6.23
C LEU A 155 -10.32 1.18 -5.24
N PHE A 156 -10.62 1.40 -3.94
CA PHE A 156 -10.32 0.40 -2.90
C PHE A 156 -11.17 -0.85 -3.03
N ALA A 157 -12.42 -0.74 -3.50
CA ALA A 157 -13.23 -1.91 -3.85
C ALA A 157 -12.55 -2.75 -4.95
N ARG A 158 -12.07 -2.11 -6.03
CA ARG A 158 -11.35 -2.81 -7.10
C ARG A 158 -10.02 -3.39 -6.66
N LEU A 159 -9.28 -2.71 -5.78
CA LEU A 159 -8.04 -3.22 -5.19
C LEU A 159 -8.30 -4.46 -4.33
N SER A 160 -9.38 -4.46 -3.52
CA SER A 160 -9.79 -5.63 -2.75
C SER A 160 -10.16 -6.82 -3.66
N ASP A 161 -11.03 -6.59 -4.65
CA ASP A 161 -11.50 -7.65 -5.57
C ASP A 161 -10.36 -8.28 -6.38
N ARG A 162 -9.36 -7.48 -6.77
CA ARG A 162 -8.26 -7.90 -7.64
C ARG A 162 -6.94 -8.04 -6.90
N PHE A 163 -6.98 -8.18 -5.59
CA PHE A 163 -5.79 -8.12 -4.72
C PHE A 163 -4.70 -9.11 -5.17
N GLU A 164 -5.06 -10.36 -5.43
CA GLU A 164 -4.11 -11.39 -5.87
C GLU A 164 -3.54 -11.09 -7.27
N ARG A 165 -4.34 -10.49 -8.15
CA ARG A 165 -3.84 -10.03 -9.46
C ARG A 165 -2.87 -8.87 -9.31
N CYS A 166 -3.11 -7.98 -8.35
CA CYS A 166 -2.19 -6.90 -8.03
C CYS A 166 -0.87 -7.44 -7.46
N ILE A 167 -0.91 -8.45 -6.60
CA ILE A 167 0.29 -9.16 -6.12
C ILE A 167 1.08 -9.74 -7.28
N LEU A 168 0.40 -10.46 -8.19
CA LEU A 168 1.07 -11.04 -9.37
C LEU A 168 1.72 -9.96 -10.23
N GLY A 169 1.03 -8.83 -10.43
CA GLY A 169 1.61 -7.68 -11.14
C GLY A 169 2.86 -7.12 -10.48
N LEU A 170 2.84 -6.98 -9.15
CA LEU A 170 4.03 -6.54 -8.40
C LEU A 170 5.17 -7.55 -8.46
N THR A 171 4.87 -8.85 -8.48
CA THR A 171 5.91 -9.88 -8.69
C THR A 171 6.58 -9.72 -10.04
N LEU A 172 5.84 -9.43 -11.11
CA LEU A 172 6.39 -9.15 -12.43
C LEU A 172 7.21 -7.85 -12.46
N VAL A 173 6.76 -6.80 -11.76
CA VAL A 173 7.54 -5.57 -11.57
C VAL A 173 8.86 -5.88 -10.87
N ARG A 174 8.83 -6.68 -9.81
CA ARG A 174 10.02 -7.10 -9.08
C ARG A 174 11.03 -7.82 -9.97
N GLU A 175 10.56 -8.73 -10.81
CA GLU A 175 11.41 -9.46 -11.77
C GLU A 175 12.11 -8.51 -12.76
N GLU A 176 11.40 -7.50 -13.27
CA GLU A 176 11.98 -6.48 -14.14
C GLU A 176 13.04 -5.62 -13.45
N LEU A 177 12.83 -5.32 -12.17
CA LEU A 177 13.75 -4.48 -11.39
C LEU A 177 15.02 -5.21 -10.95
N GLY A 178 15.07 -6.54 -11.11
CA GLY A 178 16.22 -7.37 -10.75
C GLY A 178 16.35 -7.63 -9.23
N PRO A 179 17.45 -8.30 -8.81
CA PRO A 179 17.65 -8.72 -7.42
C PRO A 179 17.71 -7.53 -6.47
N ARG A 180 16.94 -7.61 -5.38
CA ARG A 180 16.84 -6.58 -4.33
C ARG A 180 17.46 -7.05 -3.03
N LYS A 181 17.85 -6.08 -2.18
CA LYS A 181 18.23 -6.39 -0.80
C LYS A 181 17.03 -6.99 -0.07
N PRO A 182 17.25 -7.99 0.80
CA PRO A 182 16.18 -8.55 1.62
C PRO A 182 15.52 -7.45 2.46
N LEU A 183 14.20 -7.55 2.63
CA LEU A 183 13.46 -6.64 3.50
C LEU A 183 13.93 -6.84 4.95
N MET A 184 14.57 -5.83 5.51
CA MET A 184 14.97 -5.80 6.90
C MET A 184 13.76 -5.38 7.73
N LEU A 185 13.00 -6.36 8.24
CA LEU A 185 11.98 -6.06 9.24
C LEU A 185 12.66 -5.67 10.54
N PRO A 186 12.13 -4.67 11.27
CA PRO A 186 12.66 -4.34 12.58
C PRO A 186 12.61 -5.58 13.50
N PRO A 187 13.60 -5.75 14.39
CA PRO A 187 13.55 -6.83 15.35
C PRO A 187 12.32 -6.64 16.24
N SER A 188 11.53 -7.72 16.40
CA SER A 188 10.44 -7.75 17.38
C SER A 188 11.03 -7.39 18.74
N VAL A 189 10.56 -6.33 19.34
CA VAL A 189 10.98 -5.94 20.70
C VAL A 189 10.17 -6.82 21.65
N ASN A 190 10.84 -7.81 22.23
CA ASN A 190 10.31 -8.58 23.36
C ASN A 190 10.16 -7.69 24.57
#